data_c1a07c2cf697e236ebd32eae62320b8e
#
_entry.id   c1a07c2cf697e236ebd32eae62320b8e
#
_cell.length_a   1.000
_cell.length_b   1.000
_cell.length_c   1.000
_cell.angle_alpha   90.00
_cell.angle_beta   90.00
_cell.angle_gamma   90.00
#
_symmetry.space_group_name_H-M   'P 1'
#
loop_
_entity.id
_entity.type
_entity.pdbx_description
1 polymer ?
#
loop_
_entity_poly.entity_id
_entity_poly.type
_entity_poly.pdbx_seq_one_letter_code
_entity_poly.pdbx_strand_id
1 'polypeptide(L)'
;IVQDGLEYYPKLVSAVPFTPATGPRLLSAPGSDVAAVREALISAALALAAELDVSSLHVLFPPADEQSALVHRGFIPRRDCQFHWHNRGYADFDAFLAGFRADKRKKANRERRRIAEAGIEFRTLGGAEIEAELWDVIHGFSLNTFRRHGHDHYLTAAFFKRLAQVLPGM
;
A
#
# COMPACT_ATOMS: atom_id res chain seq x y z
N ILE A 1 21.90 -1.18 -9.02
CA ILE A 1 21.24 -1.87 -10.15
C ILE A 1 21.73 -1.27 -11.46
N VAL A 2 21.72 0.06 -11.62
CA VAL A 2 22.38 0.73 -12.76
C VAL A 2 23.91 0.60 -12.68
N GLN A 3 24.47 0.46 -11.49
CA GLN A 3 25.92 0.26 -11.28
C GLN A 3 26.45 -1.09 -11.77
N ASP A 4 25.58 -2.10 -11.89
CA ASP A 4 25.98 -3.45 -12.27
C ASP A 4 25.74 -3.76 -13.76
N GLY A 5 25.33 -2.75 -14.55
CA GLY A 5 25.04 -2.91 -15.98
C GLY A 5 23.81 -3.76 -16.30
N LEU A 6 22.97 -4.05 -15.31
CA LEU A 6 21.76 -4.83 -15.49
C LEU A 6 20.56 -3.91 -15.76
N GLU A 7 19.84 -4.17 -16.84
CA GLU A 7 18.57 -3.52 -17.10
C GLU A 7 17.51 -4.06 -16.15
N TYR A 8 17.07 -3.22 -15.21
CA TYR A 8 16.06 -3.58 -14.23
C TYR A 8 14.64 -3.42 -14.75
N TYR A 9 14.42 -2.58 -15.72
CA TYR A 9 13.15 -2.32 -16.40
C TYR A 9 13.26 -2.63 -17.89
N PRO A 10 12.14 -2.99 -18.55
CA PRO A 10 10.80 -3.19 -17.99
C PRO A 10 10.66 -4.47 -17.18
N LYS A 11 9.60 -4.57 -16.37
CA LYS A 11 9.22 -5.78 -15.63
C LYS A 11 7.71 -5.96 -15.60
N LEU A 12 7.27 -7.21 -15.51
CA LEU A 12 5.86 -7.55 -15.33
C LEU A 12 5.52 -7.57 -13.83
N VAL A 13 4.37 -7.00 -13.47
CA VAL A 13 3.90 -7.00 -12.09
C VAL A 13 2.43 -7.40 -12.02
N SER A 14 2.13 -8.47 -11.29
CA SER A 14 0.77 -8.87 -10.91
C SER A 14 0.48 -8.36 -9.50
N ALA A 15 -0.38 -7.35 -9.38
CA ALA A 15 -0.75 -6.74 -8.11
C ALA A 15 -2.08 -5.99 -8.23
N VAL A 16 -2.74 -5.73 -7.11
CA VAL A 16 -3.74 -4.66 -7.08
C VAL A 16 -2.97 -3.34 -7.07
N PRO A 17 -3.21 -2.43 -8.04
CA PRO A 17 -2.46 -1.20 -8.15
C PRO A 17 -2.48 -0.39 -6.86
N PHE A 18 -1.30 0.06 -6.40
CA PHE A 18 -1.09 0.89 -5.22
C PHE A 18 -1.69 0.35 -3.91
N THR A 19 -1.98 -0.96 -3.84
CA THR A 19 -2.62 -1.59 -2.69
C THR A 19 -1.75 -2.71 -2.14
N PRO A 20 -0.95 -2.46 -1.08
CA PRO A 20 -0.07 -3.46 -0.48
C PRO A 20 -0.87 -4.39 0.46
N ALA A 21 -1.88 -5.06 -0.08
CA ALA A 21 -2.76 -5.96 0.65
C ALA A 21 -2.70 -7.38 0.06
N THR A 22 -2.70 -8.38 0.94
CA THR A 22 -2.80 -9.78 0.55
C THR A 22 -4.18 -10.07 -0.04
N GLY A 23 -4.17 -10.77 -1.17
CA GLY A 23 -5.40 -11.20 -1.85
C GLY A 23 -5.09 -12.03 -3.08
N PRO A 24 -6.10 -12.68 -3.69
CA PRO A 24 -5.91 -13.52 -4.86
C PRO A 24 -5.27 -12.78 -6.03
N ARG A 25 -4.34 -13.43 -6.69
CA ARG A 25 -3.68 -12.97 -7.94
C ARG A 25 -3.91 -13.93 -9.09
N LEU A 26 -4.19 -15.20 -8.77
CA LEU A 26 -4.47 -16.27 -9.71
C LEU A 26 -5.96 -16.62 -9.65
N LEU A 27 -6.78 -15.78 -10.29
CA LEU A 27 -8.23 -15.87 -10.19
C LEU A 27 -8.77 -17.03 -11.04
N SER A 28 -9.69 -17.80 -10.47
CA SER A 28 -10.43 -18.86 -11.17
C SER A 28 -11.94 -18.66 -11.00
N ALA A 29 -12.71 -19.08 -12.01
CA ALA A 29 -14.16 -19.05 -11.92
C ALA A 29 -14.67 -20.09 -10.90
N PRO A 30 -15.83 -19.85 -10.26
CA PRO A 30 -16.46 -20.86 -9.41
C PRO A 30 -16.69 -22.17 -10.15
N GLY A 31 -16.36 -23.30 -9.51
CA GLY A 31 -16.52 -24.64 -10.09
C GLY A 31 -15.38 -25.08 -11.02
N SER A 32 -14.36 -24.23 -11.27
CA SER A 32 -13.18 -24.64 -12.03
C SER A 32 -12.25 -25.53 -11.20
N ASP A 33 -11.45 -26.33 -11.89
CA ASP A 33 -10.26 -26.93 -11.29
C ASP A 33 -9.23 -25.85 -10.98
N VAL A 34 -9.20 -25.40 -9.73
CA VAL A 34 -8.34 -24.30 -9.28
C VAL A 34 -6.86 -24.60 -9.51
N ALA A 35 -6.44 -25.85 -9.33
CA ALA A 35 -5.03 -26.22 -9.50
C ALA A 35 -4.63 -26.12 -11.00
N ALA A 36 -5.43 -26.66 -11.89
CA ALA A 36 -5.17 -26.59 -13.33
C ALA A 36 -5.21 -25.14 -13.84
N VAL A 37 -6.14 -24.32 -13.37
CA VAL A 37 -6.23 -22.90 -13.76
C VAL A 37 -5.01 -22.12 -13.28
N ARG A 38 -4.55 -22.33 -12.04
CA ARG A 38 -3.33 -21.68 -11.49
C ARG A 38 -2.11 -22.04 -12.32
N GLU A 39 -1.93 -23.31 -12.64
CA GLU A 39 -0.83 -23.78 -13.50
C GLU A 39 -0.85 -23.11 -14.87
N ALA A 40 -2.03 -23.04 -15.50
CA ALA A 40 -2.19 -22.39 -16.78
C ALA A 40 -1.87 -20.87 -16.70
N LEU A 41 -2.35 -20.18 -15.67
CA LEU A 41 -2.08 -18.75 -15.46
C LEU A 41 -0.61 -18.45 -15.23
N ILE A 42 0.08 -19.25 -14.39
CA ILE A 42 1.50 -19.10 -14.15
C ILE A 42 2.30 -19.35 -15.44
N SER A 43 1.95 -20.41 -16.19
CA SER A 43 2.60 -20.72 -17.45
C SER A 43 2.40 -19.60 -18.48
N ALA A 44 1.19 -19.07 -18.59
CA ALA A 44 0.90 -17.95 -19.49
C ALA A 44 1.66 -16.67 -19.08
N ALA A 45 1.73 -16.37 -17.78
CA ALA A 45 2.47 -15.21 -17.30
C ALA A 45 3.99 -15.32 -17.56
N LEU A 46 4.55 -16.50 -17.40
CA LEU A 46 5.96 -16.76 -17.74
C LEU A 46 6.21 -16.65 -19.26
N ALA A 47 5.33 -17.20 -20.07
CA ALA A 47 5.41 -17.09 -21.52
C ALA A 47 5.33 -15.62 -21.99
N LEU A 48 4.38 -14.86 -21.42
CA LEU A 48 4.24 -13.44 -21.71
C LEU A 48 5.48 -12.63 -21.28
N ALA A 49 6.07 -12.95 -20.12
CA ALA A 49 7.28 -12.31 -19.66
C ALA A 49 8.45 -12.55 -20.63
N ALA A 50 8.55 -13.76 -21.17
CA ALA A 50 9.55 -14.11 -22.18
C ALA A 50 9.29 -13.42 -23.52
N GLU A 51 8.05 -13.39 -23.98
CA GLU A 51 7.64 -12.74 -25.24
C GLU A 51 7.94 -11.22 -25.21
N LEU A 52 7.67 -10.58 -24.06
CA LEU A 52 7.91 -9.15 -23.89
C LEU A 52 9.37 -8.81 -23.54
N ASP A 53 10.23 -9.80 -23.43
CA ASP A 53 11.65 -9.63 -23.05
C ASP A 53 11.83 -8.76 -21.80
N VAL A 54 11.00 -9.00 -20.77
CA VAL A 54 11.08 -8.23 -19.53
C VAL A 54 12.12 -8.81 -18.58
N SER A 55 12.75 -7.93 -17.80
CA SER A 55 13.80 -8.31 -16.85
C SER A 55 13.34 -9.26 -15.74
N SER A 56 12.05 -9.22 -15.38
CA SER A 56 11.49 -10.04 -14.31
C SER A 56 9.96 -10.00 -14.27
N LEU A 57 9.38 -11.05 -13.66
CA LEU A 57 7.96 -11.15 -13.32
C LEU A 57 7.80 -11.16 -11.79
N HIS A 58 6.99 -10.27 -11.27
CA HIS A 58 6.68 -10.15 -9.85
C HIS A 58 5.20 -10.40 -9.58
N VAL A 59 4.90 -11.23 -8.60
CA VAL A 59 3.55 -11.42 -8.06
C VAL A 59 3.55 -10.91 -6.62
N LEU A 60 2.82 -9.81 -6.37
CA LEU A 60 2.88 -9.12 -5.09
C LEU A 60 1.71 -9.49 -4.19
N PHE A 61 2.01 -9.80 -2.94
CA PHE A 61 1.05 -10.09 -1.87
C PHE A 61 0.05 -11.22 -2.19
N PRO A 62 0.48 -12.35 -2.80
CA PRO A 62 -0.40 -13.48 -3.00
C PRO A 62 -0.73 -14.14 -1.65
N PRO A 63 -1.89 -14.83 -1.51
CA PRO A 63 -2.18 -15.67 -0.35
C PRO A 63 -1.25 -16.89 -0.31
N ALA A 64 -1.17 -17.56 0.84
CA ALA A 64 -0.18 -18.61 1.10
C ALA A 64 -0.27 -19.80 0.14
N ASP A 65 -1.47 -20.19 -0.26
CA ASP A 65 -1.71 -21.28 -1.20
C ASP A 65 -1.25 -20.93 -2.63
N GLU A 66 -1.47 -19.70 -3.08
CA GLU A 66 -0.93 -19.22 -4.36
C GLU A 66 0.60 -19.04 -4.30
N GLN A 67 1.13 -18.56 -3.18
CA GLN A 67 2.58 -18.47 -2.97
C GLN A 67 3.23 -19.84 -3.11
N SER A 68 2.61 -20.89 -2.55
CA SER A 68 3.12 -22.25 -2.67
C SER A 68 3.15 -22.73 -4.11
N ALA A 69 2.12 -22.46 -4.90
CA ALA A 69 2.08 -22.80 -6.33
C ALA A 69 3.17 -22.05 -7.12
N LEU A 70 3.35 -20.76 -6.86
CA LEU A 70 4.41 -19.94 -7.48
C LEU A 70 5.81 -20.46 -7.16
N VAL A 71 6.07 -20.78 -5.89
CA VAL A 71 7.37 -21.36 -5.46
C VAL A 71 7.65 -22.70 -6.16
N HIS A 72 6.63 -23.54 -6.32
CA HIS A 72 6.74 -24.80 -7.06
C HIS A 72 7.14 -24.60 -8.53
N ARG A 73 6.80 -23.45 -9.09
CA ARG A 73 7.15 -23.04 -10.46
C ARG A 73 8.45 -22.20 -10.53
N GLY A 74 9.26 -22.22 -9.46
CA GLY A 74 10.59 -21.60 -9.41
C GLY A 74 10.61 -20.12 -9.04
N PHE A 75 9.48 -19.53 -8.61
CA PHE A 75 9.49 -18.16 -8.09
C PHE A 75 10.22 -18.10 -6.75
N ILE A 76 10.97 -17.03 -6.55
CA ILE A 76 11.71 -16.79 -5.31
C ILE A 76 10.84 -15.97 -4.35
N PRO A 77 10.46 -16.52 -3.18
CA PRO A 77 9.65 -15.78 -2.22
C PRO A 77 10.50 -14.69 -1.56
N ARG A 78 9.98 -13.46 -1.58
CA ARG A 78 10.50 -12.35 -0.79
C ARG A 78 9.54 -12.06 0.35
N ARG A 79 10.07 -11.83 1.53
CA ARG A 79 9.28 -11.47 2.72
C ARG A 79 9.62 -10.06 3.13
N ASP A 80 8.57 -9.35 3.50
CA ASP A 80 8.66 -8.04 4.13
C ASP A 80 7.69 -8.00 5.31
N CYS A 81 7.73 -6.95 6.11
CA CYS A 81 6.85 -6.80 7.26
C CYS A 81 6.04 -5.51 7.16
N GLN A 82 4.77 -5.61 7.55
CA GLN A 82 3.92 -4.45 7.80
C GLN A 82 3.68 -4.33 9.30
N PHE A 83 3.74 -3.10 9.79
CA PHE A 83 3.38 -2.81 11.18
C PHE A 83 1.90 -2.49 11.25
N HIS A 84 1.15 -3.31 11.99
CA HIS A 84 -0.27 -3.13 12.21
C HIS A 84 -0.51 -2.68 13.65
N TRP A 85 -1.28 -1.64 13.82
CA TRP A 85 -1.83 -1.27 15.10
C TRP A 85 -3.20 -1.93 15.28
N HIS A 86 -3.40 -2.60 16.40
CA HIS A 86 -4.67 -3.22 16.75
C HIS A 86 -5.30 -2.46 17.92
N ASN A 87 -6.53 -2.02 17.74
CA ASN A 87 -7.29 -1.43 18.83
C ASN A 87 -7.61 -2.53 19.85
N ARG A 88 -7.16 -2.33 21.10
CA ARG A 88 -7.41 -3.24 22.23
C ARG A 88 -8.58 -2.79 23.11
N GLY A 89 -9.45 -1.94 22.59
CA GLY A 89 -10.60 -1.42 23.33
C GLY A 89 -10.20 -0.31 24.30
N TYR A 90 -9.25 0.55 23.94
CA TYR A 90 -8.86 1.69 24.76
C TYR A 90 -10.03 2.67 24.90
N ALA A 91 -10.36 3.05 26.15
CA ALA A 91 -11.42 4.00 26.44
C ALA A 91 -11.12 5.40 25.90
N ASP A 92 -9.85 5.80 25.95
CA ASP A 92 -9.35 7.10 25.51
C ASP A 92 -7.85 7.02 25.16
N PHE A 93 -7.28 8.17 24.79
CA PHE A 93 -5.87 8.26 24.44
C PHE A 93 -4.94 8.03 25.64
N ASP A 94 -5.36 8.37 26.84
CA ASP A 94 -4.56 8.16 28.05
C ASP A 94 -4.48 6.67 28.41
N ALA A 95 -5.58 5.94 28.22
CA ALA A 95 -5.60 4.48 28.31
C ALA A 95 -4.65 3.83 27.29
N PHE A 96 -4.62 4.35 26.06
CA PHE A 96 -3.66 3.92 25.03
C PHE A 96 -2.21 4.20 25.46
N LEU A 97 -1.91 5.41 25.96
CA LEU A 97 -0.59 5.79 26.41
C LEU A 97 -0.14 5.04 27.67
N ALA A 98 -1.06 4.54 28.49
CA ALA A 98 -0.73 3.74 29.68
C ALA A 98 0.07 2.47 29.32
N GLY A 99 -0.16 1.91 28.13
CA GLY A 99 0.62 0.78 27.61
C GLY A 99 2.04 1.14 27.15
N PHE A 100 2.42 2.40 27.12
CA PHE A 100 3.74 2.84 26.66
C PHE A 100 4.74 2.88 27.83
N ARG A 101 6.01 2.69 27.51
CA ARG A 101 7.10 2.96 28.43
C ARG A 101 7.07 4.42 28.88
N ALA A 102 7.52 4.70 30.10
CA ALA A 102 7.41 6.01 30.74
C ALA A 102 8.04 7.14 29.90
N ASP A 103 9.19 6.89 29.27
CA ASP A 103 9.89 7.83 28.40
C ASP A 103 9.05 8.20 27.16
N LYS A 104 8.43 7.20 26.51
CA LYS A 104 7.58 7.40 25.34
C LYS A 104 6.29 8.13 25.68
N ARG A 105 5.67 7.77 26.80
CA ARG A 105 4.48 8.45 27.32
C ARG A 105 4.76 9.92 27.64
N LYS A 106 5.87 10.22 28.33
CA LYS A 106 6.30 11.61 28.59
C LYS A 106 6.52 12.39 27.30
N LYS A 107 7.16 11.76 26.29
CA LYS A 107 7.40 12.40 24.99
C LYS A 107 6.08 12.73 24.30
N ALA A 108 5.15 11.79 24.19
CA ALA A 108 3.84 11.99 23.56
C ALA A 108 3.05 13.11 24.22
N ASN A 109 2.97 13.10 25.58
CA ASN A 109 2.26 14.14 26.33
C ASN A 109 2.90 15.53 26.17
N ARG A 110 4.22 15.61 26.11
CA ARG A 110 4.93 16.88 25.88
C ARG A 110 4.63 17.42 24.47
N GLU A 111 4.64 16.56 23.46
CA GLU A 111 4.35 16.95 22.07
C GLU A 111 2.91 17.44 21.92
N ARG A 112 1.93 16.73 22.48
CA ARG A 112 0.53 17.17 22.50
C ARG A 112 0.35 18.54 23.18
N ARG A 113 0.99 18.73 24.33
CA ARG A 113 0.92 20.02 25.03
C ARG A 113 1.48 21.16 24.18
N ARG A 114 2.63 20.96 23.52
CA ARG A 114 3.24 21.97 22.64
C ARG A 114 2.32 22.35 21.47
N ILE A 115 1.60 21.39 20.91
CA ILE A 115 0.64 21.64 19.85
C ILE A 115 -0.51 22.49 20.37
N ALA A 116 -1.04 22.16 21.54
CA ALA A 116 -2.11 22.95 22.17
C ALA A 116 -1.65 24.37 22.54
N GLU A 117 -0.45 24.52 23.10
CA GLU A 117 0.19 25.80 23.40
C GLU A 117 0.44 26.66 22.16
N ALA A 118 0.66 26.02 21.00
CA ALA A 118 0.83 26.69 19.70
C ALA A 118 -0.52 27.07 19.03
N GLY A 119 -1.66 26.78 19.67
CA GLY A 119 -2.98 27.08 19.12
C GLY A 119 -3.34 26.30 17.85
N ILE A 120 -2.69 25.13 17.64
CA ILE A 120 -2.98 24.30 16.45
C ILE A 120 -4.23 23.46 16.72
N GLU A 121 -5.20 23.61 15.84
CA GLU A 121 -6.44 22.83 15.84
C GLU A 121 -6.42 21.73 14.80
N PHE A 122 -6.94 20.55 15.16
CA PHE A 122 -7.12 19.44 14.25
C PHE A 122 -8.59 19.32 13.86
N ARG A 123 -8.83 19.18 12.56
CA ARG A 123 -10.17 18.89 12.02
C ARG A 123 -10.12 17.58 11.23
N THR A 124 -11.07 16.70 11.50
CA THR A 124 -11.29 15.50 10.68
C THR A 124 -12.45 15.82 9.72
N LEU A 125 -12.20 15.65 8.44
CA LEU A 125 -13.18 15.90 7.38
C LEU A 125 -13.44 14.59 6.63
N GLY A 126 -14.71 14.28 6.39
CA GLY A 126 -15.07 13.23 5.44
C GLY A 126 -14.85 13.70 4.01
N GLY A 127 -14.73 12.75 3.06
CA GLY A 127 -14.45 13.09 1.66
C GLY A 127 -15.47 14.07 1.04
N ALA A 128 -16.73 13.99 1.46
CA ALA A 128 -17.79 14.89 1.00
C ALA A 128 -17.70 16.31 1.58
N GLU A 129 -16.97 16.51 2.67
CA GLU A 129 -16.79 17.81 3.34
C GLU A 129 -15.56 18.58 2.84
N ILE A 130 -14.75 17.93 1.99
CA ILE A 130 -13.52 18.52 1.46
C ILE A 130 -13.85 19.28 0.16
N GLU A 131 -13.72 20.58 0.21
CA GLU A 131 -13.89 21.46 -0.95
C GLU A 131 -12.83 21.20 -2.03
N ALA A 132 -13.15 21.54 -3.29
CA ALA A 132 -12.29 21.22 -4.44
C ALA A 132 -10.90 21.84 -4.31
N GLU A 133 -10.80 23.04 -3.79
CA GLU A 133 -9.56 23.80 -3.57
C GLU A 133 -8.66 23.12 -2.51
N LEU A 134 -9.29 22.57 -1.46
CA LEU A 134 -8.56 21.88 -0.39
C LEU A 134 -7.93 20.58 -0.90
N TRP A 135 -8.53 19.91 -1.88
CA TRP A 135 -7.92 18.74 -2.53
C TRP A 135 -6.62 19.08 -3.24
N ASP A 136 -6.52 20.25 -3.85
CA ASP A 136 -5.29 20.70 -4.51
C ASP A 136 -4.17 20.95 -3.47
N VAL A 137 -4.53 21.52 -2.32
CA VAL A 137 -3.60 21.71 -1.19
C VAL A 137 -3.12 20.35 -0.64
N ILE A 138 -4.04 19.42 -0.38
CA ILE A 138 -3.73 18.08 0.11
C ILE A 138 -2.80 17.36 -0.87
N HIS A 139 -3.10 17.42 -2.17
CA HIS A 139 -2.26 16.85 -3.22
C HIS A 139 -0.87 17.50 -3.24
N GLY A 140 -0.79 18.81 -3.07
CA GLY A 140 0.48 19.55 -2.97
C GLY A 140 1.36 19.09 -1.81
N PHE A 141 0.79 18.87 -0.63
CA PHE A 141 1.52 18.31 0.52
C PHE A 141 2.02 16.89 0.26
N SER A 142 1.18 16.05 -0.34
CA SER A 142 1.56 14.70 -0.72
C SER A 142 2.69 14.71 -1.74
N LEU A 143 2.58 15.53 -2.80
CA LEU A 143 3.61 15.70 -3.82
C LEU A 143 4.97 16.13 -3.22
N ASN A 144 4.95 17.07 -2.28
CA ASN A 144 6.17 17.51 -1.58
C ASN A 144 6.82 16.37 -0.80
N THR A 145 6.03 15.48 -0.20
CA THR A 145 6.56 14.30 0.50
C THR A 145 7.24 13.35 -0.48
N PHE A 146 6.60 13.03 -1.60
CA PHE A 146 7.19 12.18 -2.64
C PHE A 146 8.50 12.76 -3.18
N ARG A 147 8.54 14.06 -3.49
CA ARG A 147 9.73 14.75 -3.99
C ARG A 147 10.91 14.73 -3.00
N ARG A 148 10.63 14.86 -1.70
CA ARG A 148 11.68 14.71 -0.66
C ARG A 148 12.33 13.33 -0.63
N HIS A 149 11.60 12.31 -1.07
CA HIS A 149 12.10 10.93 -1.18
C HIS A 149 12.64 10.59 -2.58
N GLY A 150 12.74 11.57 -3.48
CA GLY A 150 13.28 11.38 -4.84
C GLY A 150 12.31 10.67 -5.80
N HIS A 151 11.01 10.73 -5.52
CA HIS A 151 9.96 10.10 -6.33
C HIS A 151 8.95 11.12 -6.83
N ASP A 152 8.36 10.84 -7.98
CA ASP A 152 7.16 11.55 -8.44
C ASP A 152 5.90 10.92 -7.88
N HIS A 153 4.86 11.75 -7.73
CA HIS A 153 3.56 11.28 -7.28
C HIS A 153 2.85 10.53 -8.41
N TYR A 154 2.42 9.29 -8.15
CA TYR A 154 1.76 8.44 -9.14
C TYR A 154 0.23 8.58 -9.17
N LEU A 155 -0.38 9.33 -8.24
CA LEU A 155 -1.80 9.67 -8.23
C LEU A 155 -1.98 11.18 -8.46
N THR A 156 -2.98 11.54 -9.25
CA THR A 156 -3.29 12.94 -9.58
C THR A 156 -4.31 13.54 -8.59
N ALA A 157 -4.38 14.86 -8.50
CA ALA A 157 -5.43 15.54 -7.74
C ALA A 157 -6.84 15.14 -8.22
N ALA A 158 -7.01 14.93 -9.53
CA ALA A 158 -8.28 14.48 -10.11
C ALA A 158 -8.70 13.09 -9.60
N PHE A 159 -7.74 12.18 -9.35
CA PHE A 159 -8.02 10.88 -8.74
C PHE A 159 -8.64 11.03 -7.35
N PHE A 160 -8.03 11.85 -6.48
CA PHE A 160 -8.54 12.08 -5.12
C PHE A 160 -9.93 12.73 -5.13
N LYS A 161 -10.15 13.74 -5.96
CA LYS A 161 -11.46 14.38 -6.15
C LYS A 161 -12.52 13.36 -6.59
N ARG A 162 -12.17 12.48 -7.52
CA ARG A 162 -13.07 11.42 -8.00
C ARG A 162 -13.35 10.37 -6.94
N LEU A 163 -12.34 9.97 -6.18
CA LEU A 163 -12.48 9.01 -5.08
C LEU A 163 -13.47 9.50 -4.03
N ALA A 164 -13.37 10.76 -3.62
CA ALA A 164 -14.29 11.39 -2.66
C ALA A 164 -15.76 11.42 -3.16
N GLN A 165 -15.96 11.55 -4.47
CA GLN A 165 -17.31 11.53 -5.08
C GLN A 165 -17.91 10.12 -5.10
N VAL A 166 -17.08 9.09 -5.36
CA VAL A 166 -17.53 7.70 -5.52
C VAL A 166 -17.65 6.99 -4.17
N LEU A 167 -16.84 7.38 -3.20
CA LEU A 167 -16.78 6.80 -1.86
C LEU A 167 -16.94 7.89 -0.79
N PRO A 168 -18.12 8.54 -0.69
CA PRO A 168 -18.31 9.70 0.20
C PRO A 168 -18.22 9.35 1.69
N GLY A 169 -18.26 8.09 2.05
CA GLY A 169 -18.16 7.60 3.44
C GLY A 169 -16.73 7.25 3.89
N MET A 170 -15.75 7.53 3.07
CA MET A 170 -14.32 7.33 3.42
C MET A 170 -13.74 8.58 4.06
#